data_f83c890e03593cd23e0b8f23f99fd008
#
_entry.id   f83c890e03593cd23e0b8f23f99fd008
#
_cell.length_a   1.000
_cell.length_b   1.000
_cell.length_c   1.000
_cell.angle_alpha   90.00
_cell.angle_beta   90.00
_cell.angle_gamma   90.00
#
_symmetry.space_group_name_H-M   'P 1'
#
loop_
_entity.id
_entity.type
_entity.pdbx_description
1 polymer ?
#
loop_
_entity_poly.entity_id
_entity_poly.type
_entity_poly.pdbx_seq_one_letter_code
_entity_poly.pdbx_strand_id
1 'polypeptide(L)'
;MEQAYNRSYRNLPGNRGTAMKNRMSRMTVGLAMLVLSMQASAGVNAAEAATTTLPDDQHLHLEKRTASITDQRSFDAYAKALGDTDTFPLYKMTPAARARFTASLRFSALGLTTFDYSDLARELGAADLHRVLKPFGFQHLVAVIPDVRVNSEEDQRVLQIQNTARSLRCSVGEHCNEADYPGYKCISHATCEESTAHICTSNC
;
A
#
# COMPACT_ATOMS: atom_id res chain seq x y z
N MET A 1 19.44 45.01 -14.14
CA MET A 1 20.52 44.31 -14.89
C MET A 1 19.97 42.96 -15.23
N GLU A 2 19.42 42.92 -16.42
CA GLU A 2 18.81 41.77 -17.08
C GLU A 2 19.85 41.24 -18.06
N GLN A 3 20.19 39.96 -18.04
CA GLN A 3 20.64 39.22 -19.23
C GLN A 3 20.73 37.70 -18.89
N ALA A 4 19.79 36.95 -19.43
CA ALA A 4 20.03 36.00 -20.50
C ALA A 4 20.81 34.73 -20.10
N TYR A 5 20.10 33.65 -19.83
CA TYR A 5 20.60 32.30 -20.11
C TYR A 5 19.59 31.56 -20.98
N ASN A 6 19.68 31.82 -22.28
CA ASN A 6 18.98 31.10 -23.33
C ASN A 6 20.04 30.42 -24.20
N ARG A 7 20.23 29.10 -24.07
CA ARG A 7 20.89 28.24 -25.09
C ARG A 7 20.55 26.78 -24.84
N SER A 8 19.81 26.30 -25.75
CA SER A 8 20.20 25.32 -26.77
C SER A 8 19.82 23.90 -26.43
N TYR A 9 18.59 23.53 -26.72
CA TYR A 9 18.29 22.15 -27.09
C TYR A 9 18.15 22.07 -28.61
N ARG A 10 19.25 21.65 -29.24
CA ARG A 10 19.29 21.32 -30.66
C ARG A 10 19.50 19.82 -30.82
N ASN A 11 18.52 19.18 -31.44
CA ASN A 11 18.64 18.00 -32.29
C ASN A 11 19.21 16.69 -31.72
N LEU A 12 18.32 15.74 -31.50
CA LEU A 12 18.65 14.33 -31.60
C LEU A 12 17.87 13.68 -32.75
N PRO A 13 18.51 12.87 -33.58
CA PRO A 13 17.92 12.35 -34.82
C PRO A 13 17.00 11.17 -34.56
N GLY A 14 15.95 11.11 -35.40
CA GLY A 14 14.94 10.07 -35.41
C GLY A 14 15.49 8.66 -35.54
N ASN A 15 14.98 7.76 -34.74
CA ASN A 15 15.21 6.34 -34.86
C ASN A 15 14.09 5.71 -35.71
N ARG A 16 14.53 5.17 -36.84
CA ARG A 16 13.71 4.55 -37.89
C ARG A 16 13.06 3.27 -37.36
N GLY A 17 11.78 3.13 -37.64
CA GLY A 17 11.03 1.92 -37.40
C GLY A 17 11.59 0.71 -38.12
N THR A 18 11.67 -0.38 -37.40
CA THR A 18 11.82 -1.74 -37.99
C THR A 18 10.49 -2.46 -37.83
N ALA A 19 9.80 -2.54 -38.96
CA ALA A 19 8.63 -3.39 -39.15
C ALA A 19 9.04 -4.86 -39.03
N MET A 20 8.59 -5.57 -38.02
CA MET A 20 8.68 -7.02 -37.97
C MET A 20 7.49 -7.65 -38.69
N LYS A 21 7.80 -8.25 -39.84
CA LYS A 21 6.89 -9.06 -40.65
C LYS A 21 6.41 -10.29 -39.86
N ASN A 22 5.10 -10.36 -39.64
CA ASN A 22 4.40 -11.59 -39.28
C ASN A 22 4.56 -12.64 -40.39
N ARG A 23 5.27 -13.72 -40.12
CA ARG A 23 5.20 -14.95 -40.93
C ARG A 23 4.10 -15.84 -40.37
N MET A 24 2.97 -15.83 -41.06
CA MET A 24 1.96 -16.88 -40.96
C MET A 24 2.60 -18.18 -41.49
N SER A 25 2.73 -19.19 -40.66
CA SER A 25 2.96 -20.56 -41.09
C SER A 25 1.67 -21.34 -40.92
N ARG A 26 1.02 -21.57 -42.05
CA ARG A 26 -0.07 -22.53 -42.18
C ARG A 26 0.59 -23.92 -42.22
N MET A 27 0.15 -24.81 -41.34
CA MET A 27 0.34 -26.24 -41.56
C MET A 27 -0.95 -26.97 -41.30
N THR A 28 -1.35 -27.65 -42.33
CA THR A 28 -2.56 -28.37 -42.61
C THR A 28 -2.57 -29.77 -42.03
N VAL A 29 -3.74 -30.21 -41.58
CA VAL A 29 -4.40 -31.51 -41.77
C VAL A 29 -3.74 -32.77 -41.21
N GLY A 30 -4.45 -33.39 -40.29
CA GLY A 30 -4.28 -34.78 -39.89
C GLY A 30 -5.51 -35.28 -39.18
N LEU A 31 -6.48 -35.75 -39.94
CA LEU A 31 -7.73 -36.42 -39.52
C LEU A 31 -7.38 -37.86 -39.09
N ALA A 32 -7.66 -38.21 -37.84
CA ALA A 32 -7.83 -39.61 -37.46
C ALA A 32 -8.81 -39.74 -36.31
N MET A 33 -9.98 -40.22 -36.64
CA MET A 33 -10.97 -40.76 -35.68
C MET A 33 -10.40 -42.00 -35.00
N LEU A 34 -10.56 -42.08 -33.71
CA LEU A 34 -10.81 -43.34 -33.01
C LEU A 34 -11.60 -43.08 -31.74
N VAL A 35 -12.89 -43.46 -31.82
CA VAL A 35 -13.83 -43.51 -30.72
C VAL A 35 -13.45 -44.72 -29.85
N LEU A 36 -13.16 -44.51 -28.59
CA LEU A 36 -13.41 -45.51 -27.56
C LEU A 36 -13.84 -44.86 -26.28
N SER A 37 -15.13 -44.97 -26.04
CA SER A 37 -15.81 -44.62 -24.81
C SER A 37 -15.36 -45.56 -23.67
N MET A 38 -14.75 -44.97 -22.62
CA MET A 38 -14.85 -45.56 -21.27
C MET A 38 -15.09 -44.42 -20.29
N GLN A 39 -16.33 -44.30 -19.88
CA GLN A 39 -16.75 -43.47 -18.76
C GLN A 39 -16.28 -44.15 -17.48
N ALA A 40 -15.16 -43.74 -16.97
CA ALA A 40 -14.83 -43.96 -15.57
C ALA A 40 -15.24 -42.68 -14.83
N SER A 41 -16.39 -42.76 -14.16
CA SER A 41 -16.84 -41.77 -13.18
C SER A 41 -15.87 -41.82 -11.98
N ALA A 42 -14.73 -41.19 -12.10
CA ALA A 42 -13.96 -40.83 -10.95
C ALA A 42 -14.61 -39.58 -10.35
N GLY A 43 -15.33 -39.79 -9.24
CA GLY A 43 -15.77 -38.70 -8.39
C GLY A 43 -14.54 -37.90 -7.97
N VAL A 44 -14.31 -36.79 -8.65
CA VAL A 44 -13.40 -35.75 -8.19
C VAL A 44 -14.11 -35.12 -7.00
N ASN A 45 -13.84 -35.66 -5.81
CA ASN A 45 -14.03 -34.85 -4.60
C ASN A 45 -13.20 -33.60 -4.82
N ALA A 46 -13.85 -32.53 -5.26
CA ALA A 46 -13.31 -31.20 -5.14
C ALA A 46 -13.09 -31.02 -3.63
N ALA A 47 -11.85 -31.29 -3.20
CA ALA A 47 -11.37 -30.80 -1.94
C ALA A 47 -11.50 -29.27 -2.07
N GLU A 48 -12.61 -28.78 -1.57
CA GLU A 48 -12.85 -27.38 -1.31
C GLU A 48 -11.66 -26.93 -0.49
N ALA A 49 -10.71 -26.27 -1.15
CA ALA A 49 -9.58 -25.65 -0.50
C ALA A 49 -10.22 -24.63 0.45
N ALA A 50 -10.44 -25.06 1.68
CA ALA A 50 -10.81 -24.18 2.76
C ALA A 50 -9.71 -23.12 2.81
N THR A 51 -9.98 -21.98 2.18
CA THR A 51 -9.18 -20.78 2.34
C THR A 51 -9.34 -20.42 3.80
N THR A 52 -8.42 -20.91 4.63
CA THR A 52 -8.36 -20.56 6.05
C THR A 52 -7.98 -19.09 6.08
N THR A 53 -8.99 -18.23 6.03
CA THR A 53 -8.80 -16.82 6.32
C THR A 53 -8.35 -16.72 7.77
N LEU A 54 -7.12 -16.24 7.98
CA LEU A 54 -6.62 -15.93 9.32
C LEU A 54 -7.61 -14.97 9.99
N PRO A 55 -7.89 -15.12 11.30
CA PRO A 55 -8.60 -14.11 12.06
C PRO A 55 -7.98 -12.73 11.83
N ASP A 56 -8.79 -11.70 11.74
CA ASP A 56 -8.35 -10.34 11.36
C ASP A 56 -7.29 -9.75 12.29
N ASP A 57 -7.33 -10.10 13.58
CA ASP A 57 -6.30 -9.72 14.56
C ASP A 57 -4.95 -10.36 14.22
N GLN A 58 -4.93 -11.63 13.81
CA GLN A 58 -3.71 -12.30 13.38
C GLN A 58 -3.14 -11.69 12.10
N HIS A 59 -4.01 -11.25 11.19
CA HIS A 59 -3.58 -10.56 9.98
C HIS A 59 -2.89 -9.23 10.30
N LEU A 60 -3.46 -8.40 11.18
CA LEU A 60 -2.85 -7.16 11.64
C LEU A 60 -1.51 -7.39 12.34
N HIS A 61 -1.44 -8.40 13.20
CA HIS A 61 -0.18 -8.77 13.85
C HIS A 61 0.87 -9.21 12.84
N LEU A 62 0.48 -9.95 11.81
CA LEU A 62 1.40 -10.37 10.75
C LEU A 62 1.90 -9.17 9.95
N GLU A 63 1.03 -8.25 9.57
CA GLU A 63 1.41 -7.03 8.86
C GLU A 63 2.45 -6.22 9.64
N LYS A 64 2.22 -6.00 10.93
CA LYS A 64 3.17 -5.30 11.81
C LYS A 64 4.51 -6.04 11.94
N ARG A 65 4.47 -7.37 12.07
CA ARG A 65 5.69 -8.20 12.19
C ARG A 65 6.50 -8.29 10.89
N THR A 66 5.86 -8.12 9.75
CA THR A 66 6.50 -8.13 8.42
C THR A 66 6.81 -6.74 7.88
N ALA A 67 6.62 -5.71 8.69
CA ALA A 67 6.93 -4.33 8.34
C ALA A 67 8.41 -4.18 7.93
N SER A 68 8.65 -3.49 6.82
CA SER A 68 10.00 -3.21 6.33
C SER A 68 10.65 -2.02 7.04
N ILE A 69 9.82 -1.17 7.68
CA ILE A 69 10.24 0.04 8.39
C ILE A 69 9.82 -0.11 9.84
N THR A 70 10.79 -0.37 10.70
CA THR A 70 10.57 -0.58 12.14
C THR A 70 11.26 0.47 13.00
N ASP A 71 12.17 1.27 12.42
CA ASP A 71 12.91 2.32 13.09
C ASP A 71 13.33 3.42 12.10
N GLN A 72 13.92 4.51 12.59
CA GLN A 72 14.37 5.61 11.75
C GLN A 72 15.41 5.17 10.72
N ARG A 73 16.32 4.27 11.08
CA ARG A 73 17.38 3.79 10.17
C ARG A 73 16.78 2.99 9.00
N SER A 74 15.84 2.10 9.28
CA SER A 74 15.15 1.33 8.24
C SER A 74 14.30 2.23 7.34
N PHE A 75 13.68 3.30 7.89
CA PHE A 75 13.01 4.31 7.09
C PHE A 75 13.97 5.03 6.14
N ASP A 76 15.11 5.52 6.65
CA ASP A 76 16.10 6.23 5.83
C ASP A 76 16.68 5.31 4.74
N ALA A 77 16.95 4.05 5.07
CA ALA A 77 17.42 3.05 4.12
C ALA A 77 16.36 2.75 3.03
N TYR A 78 15.10 2.62 3.42
CA TYR A 78 13.97 2.40 2.52
C TYR A 78 13.77 3.58 1.56
N ALA A 79 13.72 4.79 2.10
CA ALA A 79 13.60 6.02 1.32
C ALA A 79 14.77 6.19 0.33
N LYS A 80 16.00 5.90 0.77
CA LYS A 80 17.19 5.95 -0.09
C LYS A 80 17.16 4.88 -1.20
N ALA A 81 16.68 3.67 -0.90
CA ALA A 81 16.63 2.57 -1.87
C ALA A 81 15.62 2.85 -3.00
N LEU A 82 14.52 3.51 -2.70
CA LEU A 82 13.50 3.89 -3.68
C LEU A 82 13.88 5.16 -4.46
N GLY A 83 14.77 5.99 -3.93
CA GLY A 83 15.17 7.26 -4.54
C GLY A 83 13.95 8.17 -4.77
N ASP A 84 14.09 9.13 -5.69
CA ASP A 84 13.00 10.04 -6.12
C ASP A 84 12.10 9.38 -7.18
N THR A 85 11.85 8.08 -7.05
CA THR A 85 10.98 7.36 -7.98
C THR A 85 9.52 7.51 -7.58
N ASP A 86 8.61 7.53 -8.56
CA ASP A 86 7.15 7.56 -8.34
C ASP A 86 6.61 6.31 -7.62
N THR A 87 7.48 5.35 -7.31
CA THR A 87 7.12 4.09 -6.65
C THR A 87 6.79 4.26 -5.18
N PHE A 88 7.32 5.29 -4.51
CA PHE A 88 6.98 5.60 -3.13
C PHE A 88 6.18 6.91 -3.06
N PRO A 89 4.88 6.86 -2.75
CA PRO A 89 4.00 8.01 -2.86
C PRO A 89 4.37 9.23 -2.02
N LEU A 90 5.27 9.10 -1.02
CA LEU A 90 5.81 10.26 -0.29
C LEU A 90 6.46 11.29 -1.23
N TYR A 91 7.00 10.86 -2.37
CA TYR A 91 7.60 11.78 -3.34
C TYR A 91 6.58 12.56 -4.17
N LYS A 92 5.30 12.15 -4.15
CA LYS A 92 4.19 12.95 -4.72
C LYS A 92 3.81 14.14 -3.86
N MET A 93 4.20 14.11 -2.56
CA MET A 93 3.95 15.22 -1.66
C MET A 93 4.91 16.39 -1.93
N THR A 94 4.46 17.58 -1.57
CA THR A 94 5.37 18.73 -1.56
C THR A 94 6.56 18.47 -0.64
N PRO A 95 7.78 18.97 -0.97
CA PRO A 95 8.96 18.74 -0.12
C PRO A 95 8.76 19.17 1.34
N ALA A 96 8.04 20.27 1.57
CA ALA A 96 7.75 20.79 2.90
C ALA A 96 6.82 19.85 3.69
N ALA A 97 5.75 19.34 3.06
CA ALA A 97 4.82 18.39 3.69
C ALA A 97 5.51 17.07 4.01
N ARG A 98 6.28 16.54 3.06
CA ARG A 98 7.09 15.34 3.25
C ARG A 98 8.07 15.48 4.42
N ALA A 99 8.76 16.63 4.52
CA ALA A 99 9.67 16.89 5.62
C ALA A 99 8.96 16.92 6.98
N ARG A 100 7.77 17.56 7.08
CA ARG A 100 6.98 17.56 8.31
C ARG A 100 6.51 16.17 8.70
N PHE A 101 5.96 15.42 7.76
CA PHE A 101 5.58 14.03 8.00
C PHE A 101 6.77 13.21 8.53
N THR A 102 7.90 13.25 7.83
CA THR A 102 9.11 12.52 8.24
C THR A 102 9.59 12.94 9.64
N ALA A 103 9.56 14.24 9.94
CA ALA A 103 9.94 14.75 11.25
C ALA A 103 8.98 14.36 12.38
N SER A 104 7.74 13.99 12.04
CA SER A 104 6.73 13.55 13.01
C SER A 104 6.86 12.07 13.42
N LEU A 105 7.55 11.26 12.64
CA LEU A 105 7.71 9.84 12.91
C LEU A 105 8.40 9.60 14.27
N ARG A 106 7.82 8.71 15.08
CA ARG A 106 8.44 8.23 16.32
C ARG A 106 8.37 6.72 16.36
N PHE A 107 9.40 6.12 16.90
CA PHE A 107 9.57 4.67 16.96
C PHE A 107 9.90 4.22 18.38
N SER A 108 9.45 3.00 18.71
CA SER A 108 9.89 2.21 19.85
C SER A 108 10.64 0.96 19.34
N ALA A 109 11.01 0.08 20.26
CA ALA A 109 11.54 -1.24 19.88
C ALA A 109 10.52 -2.12 19.12
N LEU A 110 9.23 -1.79 19.18
CA LEU A 110 8.15 -2.51 18.51
C LEU A 110 7.80 -1.95 17.11
N GLY A 111 8.38 -0.82 16.75
CA GLY A 111 8.11 -0.14 15.46
C GLY A 111 7.56 1.26 15.62
N LEU A 112 6.84 1.74 14.60
CA LEU A 112 6.24 3.08 14.56
C LEU A 112 5.21 3.25 15.68
N THR A 113 5.38 4.28 16.53
CA THR A 113 4.47 4.56 17.67
C THR A 113 3.51 5.71 17.43
N THR A 114 3.94 6.71 16.66
CA THR A 114 3.09 7.84 16.31
C THR A 114 3.61 8.59 15.09
N PHE A 115 2.70 9.25 14.38
CA PHE A 115 3.00 10.17 13.28
C PHE A 115 1.87 11.17 13.08
N ASP A 116 2.17 12.30 12.46
CA ASP A 116 1.19 13.29 12.02
C ASP A 116 0.68 12.92 10.63
N TYR A 117 -0.64 12.72 10.50
CA TYR A 117 -1.28 12.34 9.25
C TYR A 117 -1.83 13.52 8.43
N SER A 118 -1.80 14.74 8.95
CA SER A 118 -2.47 15.91 8.33
C SER A 118 -2.00 16.19 6.91
N ASP A 119 -0.69 16.13 6.67
CA ASP A 119 -0.11 16.36 5.35
C ASP A 119 -0.39 15.17 4.40
N LEU A 120 -0.38 13.94 4.93
CA LEU A 120 -0.74 12.75 4.15
C LEU A 120 -2.18 12.83 3.64
N ALA A 121 -3.13 13.11 4.54
CA ALA A 121 -4.55 13.22 4.19
C ALA A 121 -4.81 14.36 3.21
N ARG A 122 -4.10 15.49 3.36
CA ARG A 122 -4.27 16.66 2.50
C ARG A 122 -3.70 16.48 1.10
N GLU A 123 -2.57 15.79 0.93
CA GLU A 123 -1.84 15.74 -0.34
C GLU A 123 -1.99 14.43 -1.10
N LEU A 124 -2.30 13.31 -0.41
CA LEU A 124 -2.41 11.97 -1.00
C LEU A 124 -3.86 11.50 -1.11
N GLY A 125 -4.13 10.67 -2.10
CA GLY A 125 -5.35 9.86 -2.15
C GLY A 125 -5.24 8.62 -1.26
N ALA A 126 -6.37 7.96 -1.01
CA ALA A 126 -6.44 6.78 -0.14
C ALA A 126 -5.50 5.64 -0.58
N ALA A 127 -5.38 5.41 -1.88
CA ALA A 127 -4.49 4.38 -2.43
C ALA A 127 -3.01 4.70 -2.19
N ASP A 128 -2.61 5.96 -2.39
CA ASP A 128 -1.25 6.39 -2.12
C ASP A 128 -0.94 6.39 -0.61
N LEU A 129 -1.89 6.83 0.22
CA LEU A 129 -1.77 6.78 1.68
C LEU A 129 -1.60 5.34 2.18
N HIS A 130 -2.38 4.40 1.64
CA HIS A 130 -2.23 2.97 1.91
C HIS A 130 -0.81 2.47 1.58
N ARG A 131 -0.27 2.87 0.40
CA ARG A 131 1.10 2.49 -0.02
C ARG A 131 2.17 3.10 0.89
N VAL A 132 1.96 4.32 1.38
CA VAL A 132 2.88 4.96 2.34
C VAL A 132 2.90 4.22 3.67
N LEU A 133 1.73 3.81 4.19
CA LEU A 133 1.62 3.17 5.51
C LEU A 133 1.98 1.68 5.50
N LYS A 134 1.89 1.02 4.34
CA LYS A 134 2.17 -0.41 4.20
C LYS A 134 3.56 -0.84 4.66
N PRO A 135 4.67 -0.16 4.31
CA PRO A 135 5.99 -0.54 4.79
C PRO A 135 6.16 -0.49 6.31
N PHE A 136 5.35 0.30 7.00
CA PHE A 136 5.30 0.37 8.46
C PHE A 136 4.39 -0.70 9.09
N GLY A 137 3.60 -1.44 8.27
CA GLY A 137 2.60 -2.40 8.76
C GLY A 137 1.31 -1.75 9.26
N PHE A 138 1.01 -0.53 8.84
CA PHE A 138 -0.14 0.27 9.30
C PHE A 138 -1.08 0.70 8.16
N GLN A 139 -1.12 -0.01 7.05
CA GLN A 139 -1.98 0.31 5.91
C GLN A 139 -3.48 0.32 6.25
N HIS A 140 -3.91 -0.43 7.27
CA HIS A 140 -5.29 -0.44 7.74
C HIS A 140 -5.77 0.91 8.31
N LEU A 141 -4.83 1.78 8.73
CA LEU A 141 -5.15 3.10 9.29
C LEU A 141 -5.79 4.04 8.27
N VAL A 142 -5.70 3.75 6.97
CA VAL A 142 -6.39 4.56 5.94
C VAL A 142 -7.90 4.67 6.20
N ALA A 143 -8.51 3.63 6.79
CA ALA A 143 -9.95 3.62 7.11
C ALA A 143 -10.32 4.49 8.33
N VAL A 144 -9.35 4.91 9.14
CA VAL A 144 -9.60 5.68 10.36
C VAL A 144 -9.05 7.11 10.31
N ILE A 145 -8.16 7.40 9.36
CA ILE A 145 -7.66 8.75 9.12
C ILE A 145 -8.82 9.60 8.56
N PRO A 146 -9.18 10.72 9.22
CA PRO A 146 -10.23 11.59 8.72
C PRO A 146 -9.82 12.33 7.45
N ASP A 147 -10.81 12.75 6.65
CA ASP A 147 -10.65 13.60 5.47
C ASP A 147 -9.68 13.08 4.39
N VAL A 148 -9.48 11.75 4.33
CA VAL A 148 -8.68 11.14 3.27
C VAL A 148 -9.31 11.41 1.91
N ARG A 149 -8.51 11.87 0.96
CA ARG A 149 -8.97 12.21 -0.38
C ARG A 149 -9.33 10.97 -1.19
N VAL A 150 -10.43 11.07 -1.94
CA VAL A 150 -10.91 10.04 -2.85
C VAL A 150 -10.99 10.64 -4.25
N ASN A 151 -9.94 10.48 -5.03
CA ASN A 151 -9.79 11.10 -6.35
C ASN A 151 -9.88 10.08 -7.50
N SER A 152 -9.87 8.78 -7.19
CA SER A 152 -9.82 7.70 -8.17
C SER A 152 -10.67 6.50 -7.75
N GLU A 153 -10.97 5.62 -8.70
CA GLU A 153 -11.60 4.33 -8.41
C GLU A 153 -10.71 3.44 -7.53
N GLU A 154 -9.40 3.58 -7.62
CA GLU A 154 -8.45 2.86 -6.77
C GLU A 154 -8.58 3.32 -5.32
N ASP A 155 -8.70 4.63 -5.08
CA ASP A 155 -8.95 5.18 -3.74
C ASP A 155 -10.24 4.61 -3.15
N GLN A 156 -11.32 4.57 -3.93
CA GLN A 156 -12.61 4.01 -3.51
C GLN A 156 -12.47 2.53 -3.14
N ARG A 157 -11.81 1.73 -3.97
CA ARG A 157 -11.59 0.30 -3.71
C ARG A 157 -10.79 0.06 -2.45
N VAL A 158 -9.70 0.81 -2.24
CA VAL A 158 -8.88 0.69 -1.03
C VAL A 158 -9.70 1.00 0.21
N LEU A 159 -10.44 2.10 0.23
CA LEU A 159 -11.30 2.44 1.38
C LEU A 159 -12.40 1.40 1.61
N GLN A 160 -13.03 0.88 0.55
CA GLN A 160 -14.04 -0.15 0.68
C GLN A 160 -13.47 -1.41 1.31
N ILE A 161 -12.30 -1.88 0.87
CA ILE A 161 -11.63 -3.06 1.43
C ILE A 161 -11.29 -2.83 2.90
N GLN A 162 -10.68 -1.70 3.24
CA GLN A 162 -10.26 -1.40 4.60
C GLN A 162 -11.45 -1.20 5.55
N ASN A 163 -12.51 -0.54 5.09
CA ASN A 163 -13.75 -0.38 5.88
C ASN A 163 -14.47 -1.72 6.09
N THR A 164 -14.48 -2.60 5.09
CA THR A 164 -15.06 -3.94 5.23
C THR A 164 -14.28 -4.76 6.24
N ALA A 165 -12.95 -4.79 6.15
CA ALA A 165 -12.10 -5.47 7.11
C ALA A 165 -12.29 -4.93 8.53
N ARG A 166 -12.38 -3.60 8.69
CA ARG A 166 -12.68 -2.94 9.97
C ARG A 166 -14.05 -3.35 10.51
N SER A 167 -15.09 -3.34 9.69
CA SER A 167 -16.46 -3.73 10.07
C SER A 167 -16.53 -5.19 10.54
N LEU A 168 -15.82 -6.08 9.88
CA LEU A 168 -15.74 -7.49 10.28
C LEU A 168 -15.09 -7.68 11.64
N ARG A 169 -14.02 -6.91 11.93
CA ARG A 169 -13.36 -6.91 13.26
C ARG A 169 -14.28 -6.44 14.38
N CYS A 170 -15.17 -5.47 14.07
CA CYS A 170 -16.07 -4.86 15.04
C CYS A 170 -17.42 -5.60 15.20
N SER A 171 -17.76 -6.56 14.34
CA SER A 171 -19.09 -7.18 14.31
C SER A 171 -19.29 -8.31 15.31
N VAL A 172 -18.25 -8.80 15.97
CA VAL A 172 -18.33 -10.01 16.82
C VAL A 172 -18.61 -9.70 18.30
N GLY A 173 -19.09 -8.49 18.62
CA GLY A 173 -19.53 -8.13 19.98
C GLY A 173 -18.42 -8.01 21.02
N GLU A 174 -17.17 -8.21 20.64
CA GLU A 174 -16.00 -7.86 21.43
C GLU A 174 -15.67 -6.39 21.20
N HIS A 175 -15.26 -5.72 22.26
CA HIS A 175 -14.76 -4.35 22.16
C HIS A 175 -13.82 -4.27 20.95
N CYS A 176 -14.13 -3.37 20.00
CA CYS A 176 -13.17 -3.03 18.96
C CYS A 176 -11.93 -2.47 19.66
N ASN A 177 -11.06 -3.33 20.12
CA ASN A 177 -9.74 -2.95 20.59
C ASN A 177 -8.93 -2.52 19.37
N GLU A 178 -9.37 -1.38 18.78
CA GLU A 178 -8.51 -0.64 17.90
C GLU A 178 -7.36 -0.19 18.78
N ALA A 179 -6.28 -0.95 18.72
CA ALA A 179 -5.07 -0.62 19.45
C ALA A 179 -4.36 0.60 18.85
N ASP A 180 -4.99 1.25 17.87
CA ASP A 180 -4.48 2.41 17.15
C ASP A 180 -5.52 3.55 17.28
N TYR A 181 -5.10 4.67 17.88
CA TYR A 181 -5.98 5.77 18.26
C TYR A 181 -5.72 7.03 17.42
N PRO A 182 -6.55 7.31 16.38
CA PRO A 182 -6.51 8.60 15.69
C PRO A 182 -6.95 9.71 16.62
N GLY A 183 -6.32 10.88 16.52
CA GLY A 183 -6.54 11.99 17.43
C GLY A 183 -5.71 11.91 18.73
N TYR A 184 -4.75 11.00 18.79
CA TYR A 184 -3.83 10.84 19.91
C TYR A 184 -2.38 10.71 19.44
N LYS A 185 -1.45 11.07 20.29
CA LYS A 185 0.00 10.97 20.09
C LYS A 185 0.63 10.15 21.22
N CYS A 186 1.50 9.24 20.88
CA CYS A 186 2.33 8.53 21.87
C CYS A 186 3.33 9.48 22.50
N ILE A 187 3.28 9.62 23.84
CA ILE A 187 4.20 10.46 24.61
C ILE A 187 5.19 9.64 25.42
N SER A 188 4.82 8.41 25.80
CA SER A 188 5.69 7.43 26.46
C SER A 188 5.12 6.04 26.27
N HIS A 189 5.84 4.99 26.66
CA HIS A 189 5.38 3.61 26.55
C HIS A 189 3.95 3.44 27.10
N ALA A 190 3.07 2.90 26.26
CA ALA A 190 1.65 2.66 26.55
C ALA A 190 0.85 3.90 27.00
N THR A 191 1.30 5.12 26.66
CA THR A 191 0.63 6.35 27.06
C THR A 191 0.38 7.24 25.85
N CYS A 192 -0.89 7.45 25.52
CA CYS A 192 -1.33 8.34 24.44
C CYS A 192 -1.98 9.60 25.02
N GLU A 193 -1.68 10.76 24.44
CA GLU A 193 -2.23 12.07 24.77
C GLU A 193 -3.01 12.62 23.57
N GLU A 194 -4.09 13.35 23.79
CA GLU A 194 -4.89 13.95 22.72
C GLU A 194 -4.04 14.86 21.80
N SER A 195 -4.20 14.68 20.51
CA SER A 195 -3.48 15.45 19.48
C SER A 195 -4.22 15.35 18.14
N THR A 196 -4.78 16.46 17.67
CA THR A 196 -5.77 16.52 16.59
C THR A 196 -5.33 15.94 15.24
N ALA A 197 -4.04 15.76 15.00
CA ALA A 197 -3.53 15.31 13.69
C ALA A 197 -2.61 14.08 13.77
N HIS A 198 -2.53 13.45 14.94
CA HIS A 198 -1.65 12.31 15.14
C HIS A 198 -2.43 11.00 15.29
N ILE A 199 -1.71 9.89 15.08
CA ILE A 199 -2.16 8.57 15.47
C ILE A 199 -1.19 8.04 16.53
N CYS A 200 -1.74 7.57 17.66
CA CYS A 200 -1.03 6.74 18.62
C CYS A 200 -1.26 5.29 18.23
N THR A 201 -0.20 4.57 17.85
CA THR A 201 -0.31 3.18 17.41
C THR A 201 -0.18 2.20 18.57
N SER A 202 -0.56 0.96 18.35
CA SER A 202 -0.40 -0.16 19.29
C SER A 202 1.06 -0.48 19.66
N ASN A 203 2.03 0.13 18.98
CA ASN A 203 3.45 0.02 19.32
C ASN A 203 3.89 1.06 20.36
N CYS A 204 2.97 1.94 20.80
CA CYS A 204 3.21 2.87 21.88
C CYS A 204 3.37 2.11 23.20
#